data_192dcdad36a21f9ca84bb54a10710cff
#
_entry.id   192dcdad36a21f9ca84bb54a10710cff
#
_cell.length_a   1.000
_cell.length_b   1.000
_cell.length_c   1.000
_cell.angle_alpha   90.00
_cell.angle_beta   90.00
_cell.angle_gamma   90.00
#
_symmetry.space_group_name_H-M   'P 1'
#
loop_
_entity.id
_entity.type
_entity.pdbx_description
1 polymer ?
#
loop_
_entity_poly.entity_id
_entity_poly.type
_entity_poly.pdbx_seq_one_letter_code
_entity_poly.pdbx_strand_id
1 'polypeptide(L)'
;MKIKKWLGVAAIATVAGLTLAACASSAEKAAEKATKETTVKIATVNRSGSEEARWDKIQELVEKDGIKLEFTEFTDYSQPNKAVADDEVDLNAFQHYNFLHNWNKENGQELVAIADTYISPIRLYSGTKDGQNKYTKVDEIPDKGEIAIPNDATNESRALYLLQSAGLIKLDVSGTELATIANIKENPKNLKITELDASQTARSLSSVDAAVVNNTFVTEAKLDYKKALFKEQADENSKQWYNIIVAKSDWETSPKASAIKKIIAAYHTDEVKKVIEETSDGLDQPVW
;
A
#
# COMPACT_ATOMS: atom_id res chain seq x y z
N MET A 1 -85.77 -23.51 20.64
CA MET A 1 -86.74 -24.53 20.06
C MET A 1 -85.93 -25.26 18.95
N LYS A 2 -85.77 -26.57 19.10
CA LYS A 2 -85.40 -27.63 18.13
C LYS A 2 -83.99 -27.52 17.52
N ILE A 3 -82.89 -28.30 17.96
CA ILE A 3 -82.67 -29.76 17.84
C ILE A 3 -82.67 -30.26 16.39
N LYS A 4 -81.47 -30.75 15.94
CA LYS A 4 -81.12 -32.07 15.39
C LYS A 4 -79.77 -31.93 14.67
N LYS A 5 -78.67 -32.56 15.18
CA LYS A 5 -78.19 -33.97 15.01
C LYS A 5 -78.08 -34.37 13.53
N TRP A 6 -76.87 -34.78 13.11
CA TRP A 6 -76.39 -36.12 12.84
C TRP A 6 -74.99 -36.01 12.12
N LEU A 7 -73.89 -36.51 12.64
CA LEU A 7 -73.28 -37.85 12.53
C LEU A 7 -72.92 -38.34 11.11
N GLY A 8 -71.64 -38.62 10.94
CA GLY A 8 -71.10 -39.64 10.07
C GLY A 8 -70.07 -39.02 9.08
N VAL A 9 -68.90 -39.49 8.87
CA VAL A 9 -68.21 -40.75 9.04
C VAL A 9 -66.72 -40.49 8.81
N ALA A 10 -65.93 -41.21 9.55
CA ALA A 10 -64.45 -41.21 9.47
C ALA A 10 -63.89 -41.86 8.18
N ALA A 11 -62.61 -41.68 8.05
CA ALA A 11 -61.60 -42.41 7.26
C ALA A 11 -61.28 -41.76 5.91
N ILE A 12 -60.08 -41.27 5.84
CA ILE A 12 -58.88 -41.74 5.17
C ILE A 12 -57.76 -40.75 5.48
N ALA A 13 -57.00 -41.05 6.50
CA ALA A 13 -55.69 -40.45 6.72
C ALA A 13 -54.66 -41.46 6.17
N THR A 14 -53.47 -40.96 5.92
CA THR A 14 -52.27 -41.70 5.52
C THR A 14 -52.07 -41.83 4.02
N VAL A 15 -51.42 -40.85 3.43
CA VAL A 15 -50.26 -40.93 2.52
C VAL A 15 -49.91 -39.47 2.12
N ALA A 16 -49.21 -38.71 2.97
CA ALA A 16 -48.55 -37.44 2.60
C ALA A 16 -47.39 -37.12 3.57
N GLY A 17 -46.68 -38.14 4.01
CA GLY A 17 -45.61 -38.00 5.02
C GLY A 17 -44.19 -38.30 4.56
N LEU A 18 -43.92 -38.49 3.28
CA LEU A 18 -42.61 -38.94 2.80
C LEU A 18 -41.93 -38.09 1.74
N THR A 19 -42.46 -36.90 1.37
CA THR A 19 -41.82 -36.02 0.37
C THR A 19 -41.25 -34.72 0.91
N LEU A 20 -41.37 -34.44 2.23
CA LEU A 20 -40.79 -33.26 2.86
C LEU A 20 -39.38 -33.48 3.45
N ALA A 21 -38.93 -34.70 3.61
CA ALA A 21 -37.60 -35.01 4.17
C ALA A 21 -36.47 -34.91 3.14
N ALA A 22 -36.76 -34.97 1.82
CA ALA A 22 -35.74 -34.88 0.77
C ALA A 22 -35.35 -33.42 0.38
N CYS A 23 -36.27 -32.49 0.63
CA CYS A 23 -35.97 -31.06 0.33
C CYS A 23 -35.20 -30.34 1.47
N ALA A 24 -35.36 -30.83 2.72
CA ALA A 24 -34.62 -30.26 3.86
C ALA A 24 -33.13 -30.62 3.80
N SER A 25 -32.76 -31.83 3.36
CA SER A 25 -31.35 -32.24 3.27
C SER A 25 -30.55 -31.55 2.12
N SER A 26 -31.22 -31.12 1.06
CA SER A 26 -30.60 -30.38 -0.03
C SER A 26 -30.47 -28.86 0.27
N ALA A 27 -31.42 -28.30 1.06
CA ALA A 27 -31.35 -26.92 1.52
C ALA A 27 -30.32 -26.75 2.66
N GLU A 28 -30.23 -27.74 3.60
CA GLU A 28 -29.16 -27.76 4.60
C GLU A 28 -27.76 -27.93 3.99
N LYS A 29 -27.61 -28.85 3.01
CA LYS A 29 -26.34 -28.99 2.27
C LYS A 29 -25.99 -27.78 1.37
N ALA A 30 -26.98 -27.03 0.93
CA ALA A 30 -26.75 -25.74 0.21
C ALA A 30 -26.44 -24.60 1.17
N ALA A 31 -27.02 -24.60 2.39
CA ALA A 31 -26.72 -23.63 3.43
C ALA A 31 -25.35 -23.88 4.09
N GLU A 32 -24.91 -25.13 4.19
CA GLU A 32 -23.59 -25.52 4.73
C GLU A 32 -22.44 -25.20 3.75
N LYS A 33 -22.74 -24.81 2.49
CA LYS A 33 -21.78 -24.44 1.47
C LYS A 33 -21.71 -22.92 1.20
N ALA A 34 -22.45 -22.13 1.96
CA ALA A 34 -22.19 -20.70 2.05
C ALA A 34 -21.00 -20.53 3.01
N THR A 35 -19.78 -20.62 2.49
CA THR A 35 -18.60 -20.20 3.22
C THR A 35 -18.86 -18.76 3.67
N LYS A 36 -18.93 -18.53 4.99
CA LYS A 36 -19.15 -17.21 5.56
C LYS A 36 -18.03 -16.31 5.02
N GLU A 37 -18.40 -15.37 4.16
CA GLU A 37 -17.46 -14.44 3.56
C GLU A 37 -16.69 -13.69 4.65
N THR A 38 -15.36 -13.70 4.55
CA THR A 38 -14.49 -12.97 5.47
C THR A 38 -13.96 -11.72 4.78
N THR A 39 -14.45 -10.58 5.17
CA THR A 39 -13.95 -9.29 4.67
C THR A 39 -12.69 -8.87 5.43
N VAL A 40 -11.60 -8.60 4.69
CA VAL A 40 -10.36 -8.00 5.20
C VAL A 40 -10.23 -6.59 4.67
N LYS A 41 -10.13 -5.62 5.58
CA LYS A 41 -10.00 -4.19 5.26
C LYS A 41 -8.54 -3.79 5.19
N ILE A 42 -8.16 -3.06 4.15
CA ILE A 42 -6.77 -2.69 3.86
C ILE A 42 -6.69 -1.19 3.61
N ALA A 43 -5.84 -0.49 4.35
CA ALA A 43 -5.51 0.91 4.08
C ALA A 43 -4.40 1.02 3.04
N THR A 44 -4.61 1.85 2.03
CA THR A 44 -3.65 2.16 0.96
C THR A 44 -3.57 3.67 0.74
N VAL A 45 -2.61 4.13 -0.07
CA VAL A 45 -2.49 5.54 -0.46
C VAL A 45 -2.54 5.65 -1.97
N ASN A 46 -3.55 6.39 -2.49
CA ASN A 46 -3.73 6.67 -3.92
C ASN A 46 -3.56 5.44 -4.82
N ARG A 47 -4.27 4.36 -4.50
CA ARG A 47 -4.19 3.09 -5.22
C ARG A 47 -4.57 3.25 -6.70
N SER A 48 -3.60 3.15 -7.58
CA SER A 48 -3.78 3.31 -9.03
C SER A 48 -2.77 2.50 -9.83
N GLY A 49 -3.07 2.28 -11.09
CA GLY A 49 -2.16 1.61 -12.03
C GLY A 49 -1.73 0.22 -11.55
N SER A 50 -0.43 0.00 -11.36
CA SER A 50 0.13 -1.30 -10.95
C SER A 50 -0.37 -1.75 -9.59
N GLU A 51 -0.61 -0.84 -8.65
CA GLU A 51 -1.11 -1.19 -7.34
C GLU A 51 -2.56 -1.70 -7.40
N GLU A 52 -3.41 -1.06 -8.18
CA GLU A 52 -4.77 -1.53 -8.43
C GLU A 52 -4.75 -2.93 -9.07
N ALA A 53 -3.98 -3.10 -10.15
CA ALA A 53 -3.88 -4.38 -10.87
C ALA A 53 -3.39 -5.54 -9.98
N ARG A 54 -2.39 -5.30 -9.10
CA ARG A 54 -1.89 -6.35 -8.19
C ARG A 54 -2.92 -6.75 -7.15
N TRP A 55 -3.63 -5.79 -6.58
CA TRP A 55 -4.66 -6.09 -5.57
C TRP A 55 -5.89 -6.74 -6.18
N ASP A 56 -6.26 -6.41 -7.42
CA ASP A 56 -7.32 -7.09 -8.15
C ASP A 56 -6.95 -8.56 -8.42
N LYS A 57 -5.69 -8.83 -8.79
CA LYS A 57 -5.20 -10.21 -8.93
C LYS A 57 -5.22 -10.97 -7.61
N ILE A 58 -4.83 -10.33 -6.51
CA ILE A 58 -4.89 -10.96 -5.19
C ILE A 58 -6.35 -11.28 -4.81
N GLN A 59 -7.30 -10.36 -5.07
CA GLN A 59 -8.72 -10.61 -4.85
C GLN A 59 -9.20 -11.83 -5.64
N GLU A 60 -8.86 -11.94 -6.93
CA GLU A 60 -9.18 -13.10 -7.77
C GLU A 60 -8.66 -14.41 -7.16
N LEU A 61 -7.44 -14.41 -6.64
CA LEU A 61 -6.81 -15.59 -6.07
C LEU A 61 -7.43 -16.04 -4.75
N VAL A 62 -7.93 -15.11 -3.91
CA VAL A 62 -8.48 -15.43 -2.58
C VAL A 62 -10.00 -15.54 -2.55
N GLU A 63 -10.70 -15.10 -3.61
CA GLU A 63 -12.17 -15.15 -3.69
C GLU A 63 -12.72 -16.58 -3.52
N LYS A 64 -12.06 -17.58 -4.09
CA LYS A 64 -12.41 -19.00 -3.96
C LYS A 64 -12.39 -19.50 -2.51
N ASP A 65 -11.68 -18.83 -1.64
CA ASP A 65 -11.59 -19.12 -0.20
C ASP A 65 -12.64 -18.33 0.62
N GLY A 66 -13.55 -17.60 -0.05
CA GLY A 66 -14.56 -16.76 0.59
C GLY A 66 -13.97 -15.52 1.24
N ILE A 67 -12.85 -14.99 0.70
CA ILE A 67 -12.20 -13.80 1.22
C ILE A 67 -12.50 -12.62 0.29
N LYS A 68 -12.98 -11.52 0.89
CA LYS A 68 -13.22 -10.24 0.21
C LYS A 68 -12.25 -9.19 0.74
N LEU A 69 -11.62 -8.45 -0.16
CA LEU A 69 -10.79 -7.31 0.17
C LEU A 69 -11.61 -6.03 0.08
N GLU A 70 -11.54 -5.19 1.10
CA GLU A 70 -12.11 -3.84 1.09
C GLU A 70 -10.99 -2.82 1.35
N PHE A 71 -10.94 -1.79 0.52
CA PHE A 71 -9.88 -0.79 0.59
C PHE A 71 -10.39 0.52 1.18
N THR A 72 -9.60 1.09 2.09
CA THR A 72 -9.72 2.48 2.54
C THR A 72 -8.52 3.23 1.97
N GLU A 73 -8.79 4.16 1.06
CA GLU A 73 -7.75 4.94 0.39
C GLU A 73 -7.54 6.28 1.06
N PHE A 74 -6.28 6.59 1.34
CA PHE A 74 -5.83 7.87 1.87
C PHE A 74 -5.07 8.64 0.80
N THR A 75 -4.91 9.96 0.99
CA THR A 75 -4.22 10.85 0.04
C THR A 75 -2.80 11.21 0.45
N ASP A 76 -2.40 10.80 1.66
CA ASP A 76 -1.09 11.04 2.25
C ASP A 76 -0.68 9.87 3.17
N TYR A 77 0.55 9.95 3.71
CA TYR A 77 1.12 8.87 4.53
C TYR A 77 0.78 8.96 6.03
N SER A 78 0.05 9.98 6.49
CA SER A 78 -0.15 10.24 7.92
C SER A 78 -1.19 9.33 8.60
N GLN A 79 -2.20 8.86 7.86
CA GLN A 79 -3.37 8.19 8.42
C GLN A 79 -3.35 6.65 8.42
N PRO A 80 -2.73 5.94 7.42
CA PRO A 80 -2.94 4.50 7.30
C PRO A 80 -2.47 3.67 8.50
N ASN A 81 -1.37 4.05 9.16
CA ASN A 81 -0.91 3.37 10.37
C ASN A 81 -1.87 3.60 11.55
N LYS A 82 -2.39 4.82 11.68
CA LYS A 82 -3.38 5.15 12.70
C LYS A 82 -4.65 4.32 12.51
N ALA A 83 -5.13 4.17 11.28
CA ALA A 83 -6.30 3.36 10.96
C ALA A 83 -6.14 1.88 11.38
N VAL A 84 -4.93 1.30 11.25
CA VAL A 84 -4.64 -0.04 11.78
C VAL A 84 -4.60 -0.05 13.30
N ALA A 85 -3.92 0.93 13.93
CA ALA A 85 -3.81 1.00 15.38
C ALA A 85 -5.19 1.15 16.07
N ASP A 86 -6.11 1.89 15.44
CA ASP A 86 -7.46 2.18 15.94
C ASP A 86 -8.51 1.10 15.51
N ASP A 87 -8.10 -0.03 14.91
CA ASP A 87 -9.00 -1.11 14.43
C ASP A 87 -10.01 -0.67 13.34
N GLU A 88 -9.78 0.42 12.64
CA GLU A 88 -10.62 0.86 11.52
C GLU A 88 -10.42 -0.03 10.29
N VAL A 89 -9.19 -0.52 10.11
CA VAL A 89 -8.79 -1.50 9.09
C VAL A 89 -7.94 -2.61 9.71
N ASP A 90 -7.84 -3.74 9.02
CA ASP A 90 -7.07 -4.90 9.50
C ASP A 90 -5.58 -4.81 9.15
N LEU A 91 -5.30 -4.24 7.98
CA LEU A 91 -3.96 -4.15 7.38
C LEU A 91 -3.73 -2.77 6.78
N ASN A 92 -2.46 -2.43 6.57
CA ASN A 92 -2.11 -1.43 5.56
C ASN A 92 -0.99 -1.93 4.64
N ALA A 93 -0.90 -1.32 3.44
CA ALA A 93 0.11 -1.62 2.44
C ALA A 93 0.45 -0.34 1.67
N PHE A 94 1.38 0.48 2.21
CA PHE A 94 1.77 1.77 1.62
C PHE A 94 3.20 2.19 1.98
N GLN A 95 3.82 1.54 2.95
CA GLN A 95 5.01 2.00 3.65
C GLN A 95 6.16 0.99 3.59
N HIS A 96 7.36 1.48 3.82
CA HIS A 96 8.57 0.68 3.99
C HIS A 96 8.94 0.49 5.47
N TYR A 97 9.88 -0.43 5.75
CA TYR A 97 10.32 -0.76 7.11
C TYR A 97 10.72 0.46 7.93
N ASN A 98 11.50 1.36 7.35
CA ASN A 98 12.03 2.52 8.08
C ASN A 98 10.90 3.46 8.52
N PHE A 99 9.87 3.65 7.66
CA PHE A 99 8.69 4.43 8.00
C PHE A 99 7.90 3.80 9.16
N LEU A 100 7.66 2.48 9.10
CA LEU A 100 6.97 1.75 10.17
C LEU A 100 7.71 1.88 11.51
N HIS A 101 9.04 1.67 11.53
CA HIS A 101 9.83 1.76 12.74
C HIS A 101 9.77 3.15 13.36
N ASN A 102 9.92 4.20 12.54
CA ASN A 102 9.85 5.58 13.00
C ASN A 102 8.45 5.92 13.53
N TRP A 103 7.41 5.55 12.79
CA TRP A 103 6.04 5.80 13.18
C TRP A 103 5.69 5.12 14.53
N ASN A 104 6.05 3.85 14.70
CA ASN A 104 5.86 3.12 15.95
C ASN A 104 6.55 3.83 17.14
N LYS A 105 7.81 4.25 16.94
CA LYS A 105 8.59 4.97 17.96
C LYS A 105 7.93 6.28 18.36
N GLU A 106 7.47 7.06 17.38
CA GLU A 106 6.87 8.38 17.64
C GLU A 106 5.48 8.28 18.27
N ASN A 107 4.72 7.23 17.96
CA ASN A 107 3.33 7.08 18.42
C ASN A 107 3.19 6.09 19.58
N GLY A 108 4.28 5.47 20.06
CA GLY A 108 4.24 4.47 21.14
C GLY A 108 3.42 3.24 20.75
N GLN A 109 3.49 2.82 19.48
CA GLN A 109 2.76 1.69 18.93
C GLN A 109 3.68 0.52 18.57
N GLU A 110 3.10 -0.65 18.36
CA GLU A 110 3.81 -1.89 18.06
C GLU A 110 3.19 -2.60 16.83
N LEU A 111 2.93 -1.84 15.76
CA LEU A 111 2.52 -2.44 14.50
C LEU A 111 3.67 -3.27 13.91
N VAL A 112 3.35 -4.37 13.23
CA VAL A 112 4.35 -5.30 12.71
C VAL A 112 4.26 -5.48 11.21
N ALA A 113 5.42 -5.59 10.54
CA ALA A 113 5.50 -6.04 9.17
C ALA A 113 5.20 -7.54 9.11
N ILE A 114 4.25 -7.95 8.26
CA ILE A 114 3.82 -9.33 8.12
C ILE A 114 4.17 -9.95 6.77
N ALA A 115 4.53 -9.11 5.78
CA ALA A 115 5.03 -9.56 4.49
C ALA A 115 5.90 -8.48 3.83
N ASP A 116 6.97 -8.88 3.17
CA ASP A 116 7.69 -8.06 2.19
C ASP A 116 6.88 -8.01 0.89
N THR A 117 6.94 -6.89 0.17
CA THR A 117 6.19 -6.73 -1.07
C THR A 117 7.06 -6.32 -2.26
N TYR A 118 7.55 -5.11 -2.30
CA TYR A 118 8.37 -4.59 -3.41
C TYR A 118 9.27 -3.46 -2.93
N ILE A 119 10.28 -3.13 -3.70
CA ILE A 119 11.01 -1.88 -3.57
C ILE A 119 10.64 -0.96 -4.73
N SER A 120 10.41 0.32 -4.41
CA SER A 120 10.23 1.40 -5.38
C SER A 120 11.37 2.40 -5.24
N PRO A 121 12.42 2.31 -6.07
CA PRO A 121 13.51 3.29 -6.04
C PRO A 121 12.99 4.71 -6.25
N ILE A 122 13.26 5.63 -5.31
CA ILE A 122 12.87 7.03 -5.45
C ILE A 122 13.72 7.75 -6.50
N ARG A 123 13.21 8.90 -6.98
CA ARG A 123 13.85 9.64 -8.07
C ARG A 123 13.81 11.12 -7.85
N LEU A 124 14.85 11.79 -8.37
CA LEU A 124 14.92 13.23 -8.51
C LEU A 124 14.36 13.62 -9.89
N TYR A 125 13.34 14.46 -9.92
CA TYR A 125 12.72 14.97 -11.14
C TYR A 125 13.06 16.43 -11.37
N SER A 126 13.18 16.82 -12.64
CA SER A 126 13.33 18.23 -13.04
C SER A 126 12.08 19.03 -12.72
N GLY A 127 12.24 20.24 -12.24
CA GLY A 127 11.18 21.22 -12.30
C GLY A 127 10.70 21.45 -13.74
N THR A 128 9.49 22.00 -13.89
CA THR A 128 8.87 22.21 -15.20
C THR A 128 8.63 23.69 -15.48
N LYS A 129 8.69 24.04 -16.77
CA LYS A 129 8.27 25.34 -17.29
C LYS A 129 7.45 25.10 -18.56
N ASP A 130 6.28 25.68 -18.62
CA ASP A 130 5.35 25.51 -19.75
C ASP A 130 5.06 24.02 -20.08
N GLY A 131 5.00 23.17 -19.02
CA GLY A 131 4.77 21.73 -19.12
C GLY A 131 5.96 20.90 -19.59
N GLN A 132 7.15 21.50 -19.73
CA GLN A 132 8.38 20.81 -20.11
C GLN A 132 9.40 20.82 -19.00
N ASN A 133 10.24 19.79 -18.92
CA ASN A 133 11.35 19.74 -17.97
C ASN A 133 12.30 20.92 -18.21
N LYS A 134 12.72 21.60 -17.13
CA LYS A 134 13.75 22.63 -17.18
C LYS A 134 15.12 22.05 -17.49
N TYR A 135 15.39 20.82 -16.99
CA TYR A 135 16.70 20.17 -17.02
C TYR A 135 16.57 18.74 -17.49
N THR A 136 17.66 18.22 -18.08
CA THR A 136 17.80 16.83 -18.54
C THR A 136 18.85 16.05 -17.74
N LYS A 137 19.71 16.76 -16.98
CA LYS A 137 20.80 16.23 -16.17
C LYS A 137 20.89 16.95 -14.82
N VAL A 138 21.47 16.27 -13.84
CA VAL A 138 21.65 16.80 -12.48
C VAL A 138 22.53 18.05 -12.45
N ASP A 139 23.59 18.09 -13.25
CA ASP A 139 24.56 19.18 -13.29
C ASP A 139 23.99 20.49 -13.88
N GLU A 140 22.88 20.41 -14.61
CA GLU A 140 22.14 21.57 -15.15
C GLU A 140 21.33 22.31 -14.09
N ILE A 141 21.10 21.73 -12.91
CA ILE A 141 20.44 22.44 -11.79
C ILE A 141 21.32 23.64 -11.40
N PRO A 142 20.78 24.88 -11.39
CA PRO A 142 21.59 26.08 -11.21
C PRO A 142 22.09 26.23 -9.77
N ASP A 143 23.11 27.07 -9.60
CA ASP A 143 23.50 27.56 -8.28
C ASP A 143 22.32 28.28 -7.62
N LYS A 144 22.13 28.00 -6.32
CA LYS A 144 20.99 28.45 -5.51
C LYS A 144 19.63 27.93 -6.00
N GLY A 145 19.63 26.88 -6.84
CA GLY A 145 18.41 26.18 -7.26
C GLY A 145 17.64 25.63 -6.06
N GLU A 146 16.33 25.59 -6.17
CA GLU A 146 15.45 25.09 -5.13
C GLU A 146 15.07 23.63 -5.41
N ILE A 147 15.27 22.74 -4.42
CA ILE A 147 14.90 21.33 -4.50
C ILE A 147 13.90 21.01 -3.38
N ALA A 148 12.72 20.52 -3.77
CA ALA A 148 11.73 20.03 -2.83
C ALA A 148 11.99 18.56 -2.48
N ILE A 149 11.82 18.22 -1.19
CA ILE A 149 11.94 16.86 -0.67
C ILE A 149 10.76 16.55 0.28
N PRO A 150 10.43 15.27 0.54
CA PRO A 150 9.46 14.90 1.56
C PRO A 150 9.88 15.40 2.95
N ASN A 151 8.91 15.71 3.82
CA ASN A 151 9.14 16.24 5.16
C ASN A 151 8.96 15.21 6.29
N ASP A 152 8.53 13.97 5.99
CA ASP A 152 8.56 12.93 7.00
C ASP A 152 9.98 12.44 7.21
N ALA A 153 10.37 12.20 8.47
CA ALA A 153 11.76 11.96 8.87
C ALA A 153 12.47 10.88 8.04
N THR A 154 11.77 9.87 7.56
CA THR A 154 12.36 8.75 6.84
C THR A 154 12.50 9.00 5.36
N ASN A 155 11.51 9.62 4.71
CA ASN A 155 11.62 10.00 3.30
C ASN A 155 12.45 11.26 3.11
N GLU A 156 12.48 12.22 4.06
CA GLU A 156 13.47 13.30 4.09
C GLU A 156 14.88 12.73 4.06
N SER A 157 15.19 11.84 4.99
CA SER A 157 16.49 11.17 5.06
C SER A 157 16.82 10.45 3.75
N ARG A 158 15.90 9.65 3.21
CA ARG A 158 16.08 8.93 1.93
C ARG A 158 16.34 9.89 0.77
N ALA A 159 15.63 11.02 0.72
CA ALA A 159 15.83 12.05 -0.29
C ALA A 159 17.20 12.72 -0.17
N LEU A 160 17.67 13.00 1.04
CA LEU A 160 19.01 13.58 1.26
C LEU A 160 20.11 12.60 0.83
N TYR A 161 20.01 11.29 1.13
CA TYR A 161 20.93 10.28 0.61
C TYR A 161 20.88 10.18 -0.92
N LEU A 162 19.71 10.34 -1.54
CA LEU A 162 19.59 10.40 -3.00
C LEU A 162 20.33 11.61 -3.56
N LEU A 163 20.17 12.81 -2.96
CA LEU A 163 20.87 14.02 -3.38
C LEU A 163 22.39 13.92 -3.21
N GLN A 164 22.85 13.24 -2.13
CA GLN A 164 24.25 12.93 -1.94
C GLN A 164 24.76 11.98 -3.04
N SER A 165 24.02 10.92 -3.33
CA SER A 165 24.40 9.97 -4.39
C SER A 165 24.41 10.62 -5.78
N ALA A 166 23.56 11.63 -6.00
CA ALA A 166 23.55 12.47 -7.19
C ALA A 166 24.71 13.49 -7.24
N GLY A 167 25.54 13.58 -6.20
CA GLY A 167 26.68 14.51 -6.13
C GLY A 167 26.30 15.98 -5.85
N LEU A 168 25.07 16.24 -5.42
CA LEU A 168 24.57 17.60 -5.17
C LEU A 168 24.94 18.14 -3.78
N ILE A 169 25.01 17.25 -2.78
CA ILE A 169 25.35 17.57 -1.39
C ILE A 169 26.27 16.51 -0.80
N LYS A 170 26.84 16.76 0.38
CA LYS A 170 27.43 15.73 1.25
C LYS A 170 26.85 15.84 2.64
N LEU A 171 26.56 14.67 3.25
CA LEU A 171 26.07 14.54 4.59
C LEU A 171 27.22 14.23 5.56
N ASP A 172 27.06 14.55 6.84
CA ASP A 172 27.96 14.16 7.94
C ASP A 172 27.52 12.89 8.68
N VAL A 173 26.45 12.25 8.19
CA VAL A 173 25.93 10.96 8.65
C VAL A 173 25.98 9.94 7.52
N SER A 174 25.89 8.64 7.83
CA SER A 174 26.02 7.56 6.85
C SER A 174 25.22 6.32 7.23
N GLY A 175 25.13 5.37 6.30
CA GLY A 175 24.51 4.07 6.51
C GLY A 175 22.99 4.18 6.65
N THR A 176 22.47 3.76 7.80
CA THR A 176 21.04 3.75 8.13
C THR A 176 20.63 4.86 9.09
N GLU A 177 21.54 5.78 9.41
CA GLU A 177 21.22 6.94 10.25
C GLU A 177 20.23 7.86 9.52
N LEU A 178 19.21 8.36 10.26
CA LEU A 178 18.29 9.33 9.69
C LEU A 178 18.99 10.68 9.52
N ALA A 179 19.12 11.11 8.27
CA ALA A 179 19.64 12.43 7.92
C ALA A 179 18.52 13.47 7.93
N THR A 180 18.85 14.68 8.34
CA THR A 180 18.02 15.89 8.21
C THR A 180 18.78 16.95 7.41
N ILE A 181 18.13 18.03 7.02
CA ILE A 181 18.80 19.17 6.37
C ILE A 181 20.00 19.68 7.19
N ALA A 182 19.92 19.59 8.52
CA ALA A 182 21.01 20.00 9.41
C ALA A 182 22.30 19.17 9.25
N ASN A 183 22.20 17.96 8.68
CA ASN A 183 23.32 17.09 8.41
C ASN A 183 24.03 17.38 7.07
N ILE A 184 23.62 18.39 6.34
CA ILE A 184 24.29 18.79 5.09
C ILE A 184 25.62 19.46 5.42
N LYS A 185 26.74 18.74 5.21
CA LYS A 185 28.09 19.20 5.44
C LYS A 185 28.66 20.04 4.30
N GLU A 186 28.35 19.64 3.05
CA GLU A 186 28.76 20.36 1.85
C GLU A 186 27.57 20.55 0.93
N ASN A 187 27.42 21.76 0.41
CA ASN A 187 26.41 22.16 -0.57
C ASN A 187 27.05 23.12 -1.58
N PRO A 188 27.84 22.60 -2.54
CA PRO A 188 28.69 23.42 -3.40
C PRO A 188 27.91 24.41 -4.29
N LYS A 189 26.67 24.05 -4.64
CA LYS A 189 25.77 24.93 -5.43
C LYS A 189 24.90 25.84 -4.56
N ASN A 190 25.05 25.82 -3.25
CA ASN A 190 24.17 26.54 -2.30
C ASN A 190 22.68 26.31 -2.56
N LEU A 191 22.31 25.05 -2.85
CA LEU A 191 20.94 24.67 -3.14
C LEU A 191 20.04 24.97 -1.94
N LYS A 192 18.85 25.47 -2.19
CA LYS A 192 17.80 25.62 -1.20
C LYS A 192 17.01 24.31 -1.14
N ILE A 193 17.09 23.61 -0.03
CA ILE A 193 16.28 22.40 0.21
C ILE A 193 15.01 22.80 0.94
N THR A 194 13.86 22.46 0.37
CA THR A 194 12.52 22.79 0.90
C THR A 194 11.77 21.52 1.19
N GLU A 195 11.38 21.35 2.46
CA GLU A 195 10.60 20.20 2.93
C GLU A 195 9.11 20.42 2.68
N LEU A 196 8.46 19.46 2.06
CA LEU A 196 7.04 19.45 1.76
C LEU A 196 6.43 18.10 2.15
N ASP A 197 5.13 18.08 2.43
CA ASP A 197 4.42 16.80 2.47
C ASP A 197 4.70 16.00 1.18
N ALA A 198 4.94 14.70 1.30
CA ALA A 198 5.32 13.84 0.17
C ALA A 198 4.31 13.96 -0.99
N SER A 199 2.99 14.12 -0.69
CA SER A 199 1.92 14.31 -1.66
C SER A 199 2.02 15.62 -2.45
N GLN A 200 2.78 16.60 -1.95
CA GLN A 200 2.96 17.91 -2.58
C GLN A 200 4.21 17.99 -3.45
N THR A 201 5.16 17.05 -3.30
CA THR A 201 6.46 17.12 -4.01
C THR A 201 6.31 17.10 -5.54
N ALA A 202 5.45 16.24 -6.09
CA ALA A 202 5.19 16.19 -7.53
C ALA A 202 4.55 17.50 -8.05
N ARG A 203 3.63 18.09 -7.28
CA ARG A 203 2.94 19.35 -7.65
C ARG A 203 3.88 20.55 -7.60
N SER A 204 4.88 20.52 -6.73
CA SER A 204 5.85 21.60 -6.59
C SER A 204 6.77 21.77 -7.81
N LEU A 205 6.86 20.78 -8.71
CA LEU A 205 7.73 20.79 -9.90
C LEU A 205 7.50 22.00 -10.83
N SER A 206 6.31 22.60 -10.81
CA SER A 206 6.04 23.83 -11.57
C SER A 206 6.66 25.10 -10.96
N SER A 207 7.10 25.05 -9.69
CA SER A 207 7.59 26.20 -8.92
C SER A 207 9.05 26.08 -8.46
N VAL A 208 9.58 24.85 -8.34
CA VAL A 208 10.96 24.57 -7.92
C VAL A 208 11.86 24.18 -9.10
N ASP A 209 13.15 24.02 -8.87
CA ASP A 209 14.10 23.56 -9.89
C ASP A 209 14.15 22.04 -10.00
N ALA A 210 13.95 21.32 -8.91
CA ALA A 210 13.83 19.87 -8.90
C ALA A 210 13.03 19.41 -7.68
N ALA A 211 12.55 18.17 -7.69
CA ALA A 211 11.98 17.55 -6.51
C ALA A 211 12.29 16.05 -6.43
N VAL A 212 12.50 15.56 -5.22
CA VAL A 212 12.50 14.12 -4.94
C VAL A 212 11.06 13.68 -4.72
N VAL A 213 10.59 12.69 -5.49
CA VAL A 213 9.19 12.28 -5.48
C VAL A 213 9.09 10.78 -5.23
N ASN A 214 8.28 10.38 -4.25
CA ASN A 214 7.93 8.99 -3.99
C ASN A 214 7.06 8.43 -5.11
N ASN A 215 7.25 7.14 -5.47
CA ASN A 215 6.59 6.55 -6.63
C ASN A 215 5.05 6.58 -6.57
N THR A 216 4.43 6.51 -5.40
CA THR A 216 2.99 6.72 -5.22
C THR A 216 2.52 8.00 -5.92
N PHE A 217 3.23 9.10 -5.69
CA PHE A 217 2.89 10.42 -6.25
C PHE A 217 3.42 10.63 -7.67
N VAL A 218 4.43 9.87 -8.10
CA VAL A 218 4.84 9.78 -9.52
C VAL A 218 3.71 9.24 -10.36
N THR A 219 3.10 8.14 -9.92
CA THR A 219 1.98 7.48 -10.62
C THR A 219 0.73 8.37 -10.63
N GLU A 220 0.37 8.97 -9.49
CA GLU A 220 -0.77 9.90 -9.36
C GLU A 220 -0.61 11.10 -10.30
N ALA A 221 0.56 11.73 -10.29
CA ALA A 221 0.86 12.90 -11.13
C ALA A 221 1.18 12.55 -12.59
N LYS A 222 1.21 11.26 -12.95
CA LYS A 222 1.54 10.76 -14.29
C LYS A 222 2.89 11.28 -14.79
N LEU A 223 3.87 11.39 -13.90
CA LEU A 223 5.22 11.80 -14.27
C LEU A 223 5.89 10.69 -15.10
N ASP A 224 6.61 11.10 -16.15
CA ASP A 224 7.44 10.19 -16.94
C ASP A 224 8.71 9.84 -16.15
N TYR A 225 8.70 8.68 -15.48
CA TYR A 225 9.83 8.22 -14.66
C TYR A 225 11.13 8.01 -15.46
N LYS A 226 11.06 7.85 -16.79
CA LYS A 226 12.22 7.73 -17.68
C LYS A 226 12.94 9.06 -17.85
N LYS A 227 12.27 10.18 -17.54
CA LYS A 227 12.82 11.53 -17.58
C LYS A 227 13.31 12.04 -16.22
N ALA A 228 13.43 11.16 -15.22
CA ALA A 228 14.04 11.53 -13.96
C ALA A 228 15.52 11.89 -14.16
N LEU A 229 15.98 12.93 -13.46
CA LEU A 229 17.37 13.38 -13.50
C LEU A 229 18.30 12.36 -12.83
N PHE A 230 17.82 11.70 -11.76
CA PHE A 230 18.57 10.69 -11.02
C PHE A 230 17.62 9.68 -10.38
N LYS A 231 18.06 8.42 -10.30
CA LYS A 231 17.33 7.31 -9.71
C LYS A 231 18.16 6.71 -8.59
N GLU A 232 17.54 6.42 -7.46
CA GLU A 232 18.13 5.66 -6.36
C GLU A 232 18.72 4.34 -6.85
N GLN A 233 19.94 4.03 -6.40
CA GLN A 233 20.61 2.79 -6.71
C GLN A 233 20.48 1.83 -5.52
N ALA A 234 20.25 0.55 -5.81
CA ALA A 234 20.23 -0.47 -4.78
C ALA A 234 21.63 -0.64 -4.15
N ASP A 235 21.68 -0.78 -2.83
CA ASP A 235 22.85 -1.05 -2.03
C ASP A 235 22.56 -2.06 -0.92
N GLU A 236 23.52 -2.31 -0.03
CA GLU A 236 23.38 -3.22 1.11
C GLU A 236 22.33 -2.76 2.13
N ASN A 237 21.97 -1.48 2.14
CA ASN A 237 21.00 -0.88 3.05
C ASN A 237 19.58 -0.85 2.46
N SER A 238 19.40 -1.29 1.21
CA SER A 238 18.13 -1.13 0.48
C SER A 238 16.95 -1.85 1.12
N LYS A 239 17.19 -2.89 1.95
CA LYS A 239 16.11 -3.61 2.65
C LYS A 239 15.25 -2.70 3.53
N GLN A 240 15.80 -1.65 4.12
CA GLN A 240 15.05 -0.68 4.93
C GLN A 240 13.94 0.02 4.12
N TRP A 241 14.05 0.04 2.80
CA TRP A 241 13.13 0.66 1.85
C TRP A 241 12.16 -0.34 1.18
N TYR A 242 12.20 -1.63 1.56
CA TYR A 242 11.20 -2.59 1.08
C TYR A 242 9.84 -2.21 1.62
N ASN A 243 8.86 -2.10 0.71
CA ASN A 243 7.47 -1.94 1.08
C ASN A 243 6.94 -3.23 1.69
N ILE A 244 5.99 -3.08 2.60
CA ILE A 244 5.52 -4.14 3.48
C ILE A 244 4.00 -4.10 3.64
N ILE A 245 3.42 -5.25 3.95
CA ILE A 245 2.08 -5.32 4.54
C ILE A 245 2.24 -5.27 6.05
N VAL A 246 1.44 -4.45 6.71
CA VAL A 246 1.50 -4.20 8.15
C VAL A 246 0.18 -4.54 8.81
N ALA A 247 0.26 -5.09 10.02
CA ALA A 247 -0.87 -5.42 10.91
C ALA A 247 -0.54 -5.05 12.36
N LYS A 248 -1.52 -5.22 13.24
CA LYS A 248 -1.28 -5.20 14.70
C LYS A 248 -0.43 -6.40 15.12
N SER A 249 0.30 -6.28 16.22
CA SER A 249 1.19 -7.34 16.71
C SER A 249 0.47 -8.65 17.08
N ASP A 250 -0.79 -8.58 17.45
CA ASP A 250 -1.65 -9.71 17.83
C ASP A 250 -2.48 -10.30 16.67
N TRP A 251 -2.25 -9.88 15.42
CA TRP A 251 -3.04 -10.27 14.25
C TRP A 251 -3.20 -11.79 14.08
N GLU A 252 -2.22 -12.61 14.51
CA GLU A 252 -2.27 -14.06 14.39
C GLU A 252 -3.34 -14.71 15.29
N THR A 253 -3.78 -14.00 16.33
CA THR A 253 -4.86 -14.45 17.22
C THR A 253 -6.23 -13.92 16.80
N SER A 254 -6.28 -13.05 15.79
CA SER A 254 -7.52 -12.45 15.30
C SER A 254 -8.41 -13.48 14.58
N PRO A 255 -9.72 -13.27 14.54
CA PRO A 255 -10.63 -14.12 13.74
C PRO A 255 -10.30 -14.14 12.25
N LYS A 256 -9.54 -13.16 11.77
CA LYS A 256 -9.15 -13.00 10.35
C LYS A 256 -7.75 -13.56 10.04
N ALA A 257 -7.03 -14.10 11.03
CA ALA A 257 -5.66 -14.60 10.85
C ALA A 257 -5.50 -15.56 9.68
N SER A 258 -6.44 -16.51 9.53
CA SER A 258 -6.41 -17.46 8.41
C SER A 258 -6.58 -16.78 7.05
N ALA A 259 -7.46 -15.79 6.95
CA ALA A 259 -7.66 -15.01 5.72
C ALA A 259 -6.43 -14.17 5.39
N ILE A 260 -5.84 -13.50 6.38
CA ILE A 260 -4.61 -12.70 6.23
C ILE A 260 -3.45 -13.57 5.72
N LYS A 261 -3.25 -14.77 6.29
CA LYS A 261 -2.21 -15.71 5.81
C LYS A 261 -2.42 -16.12 4.35
N LYS A 262 -3.65 -16.28 3.90
CA LYS A 262 -3.98 -16.57 2.49
C LYS A 262 -3.72 -15.38 1.57
N ILE A 263 -4.01 -14.15 2.03
CA ILE A 263 -3.71 -12.92 1.29
C ILE A 263 -2.19 -12.79 1.09
N ILE A 264 -1.39 -13.01 2.14
CA ILE A 264 0.08 -12.99 2.05
C ILE A 264 0.57 -14.05 1.05
N ALA A 265 0.05 -15.28 1.14
CA ALA A 265 0.41 -16.36 0.23
C ALA A 265 0.02 -16.04 -1.22
N ALA A 266 -1.15 -15.42 -1.45
CA ALA A 266 -1.58 -14.96 -2.77
C ALA A 266 -0.68 -13.83 -3.29
N TYR A 267 -0.30 -12.89 -2.42
CA TYR A 267 0.62 -11.80 -2.78
C TYR A 267 1.95 -12.34 -3.31
N HIS A 268 2.51 -13.38 -2.68
CA HIS A 268 3.81 -13.98 -3.00
C HIS A 268 3.73 -15.05 -4.11
N THR A 269 2.75 -14.97 -5.00
CA THR A 269 2.66 -15.86 -6.17
C THR A 269 3.40 -15.29 -7.39
N ASP A 270 3.79 -16.17 -8.31
CA ASP A 270 4.38 -15.76 -9.59
C ASP A 270 3.39 -14.95 -10.45
N GLU A 271 2.08 -15.21 -10.30
CA GLU A 271 1.04 -14.45 -11.00
C GLU A 271 1.02 -12.99 -10.56
N VAL A 272 1.10 -12.70 -9.26
CA VAL A 272 1.14 -11.33 -8.73
C VAL A 272 2.47 -10.66 -9.09
N LYS A 273 3.59 -11.39 -8.97
CA LYS A 273 4.90 -10.91 -9.40
C LYS A 273 4.86 -10.44 -10.86
N LYS A 274 4.32 -11.27 -11.76
CA LYS A 274 4.16 -10.95 -13.17
C LYS A 274 3.29 -9.70 -13.40
N VAL A 275 2.18 -9.57 -12.67
CA VAL A 275 1.34 -8.36 -12.75
C VAL A 275 2.14 -7.11 -12.38
N ILE A 276 2.92 -7.15 -11.29
CA ILE A 276 3.76 -6.01 -10.89
C ILE A 276 4.78 -5.68 -12.00
N GLU A 277 5.48 -6.68 -12.53
CA GLU A 277 6.49 -6.50 -13.59
C GLU A 277 5.87 -5.91 -14.88
N GLU A 278 4.69 -6.37 -15.28
CA GLU A 278 4.00 -5.94 -16.51
C GLU A 278 3.32 -4.57 -16.39
N THR A 279 2.89 -4.18 -15.18
CA THR A 279 2.06 -2.97 -15.00
C THR A 279 2.81 -1.80 -14.37
N SER A 280 3.94 -2.03 -13.69
CA SER A 280 4.70 -0.97 -13.01
C SER A 280 5.72 -0.28 -13.91
N ASP A 281 5.94 -0.76 -15.14
CA ASP A 281 6.99 -0.25 -16.04
C ASP A 281 8.39 -0.24 -15.37
N GLY A 282 8.64 -1.10 -14.37
CA GLY A 282 9.88 -1.18 -13.60
C GLY A 282 10.00 -0.11 -12.51
N LEU A 283 8.91 0.56 -12.16
CA LEU A 283 8.84 1.41 -10.96
C LEU A 283 8.91 0.58 -9.69
N ASP A 284 8.16 -0.51 -9.63
CA ASP A 284 8.11 -1.44 -8.50
C ASP A 284 8.84 -2.74 -8.85
N GLN A 285 9.68 -3.21 -7.95
CA GLN A 285 10.46 -4.43 -8.10
C GLN A 285 10.11 -5.38 -6.96
N PRO A 286 9.48 -6.54 -7.23
CA PRO A 286 9.19 -7.56 -6.20
C PRO A 286 10.43 -8.00 -5.43
N VAL A 287 10.28 -8.22 -4.11
CA VAL A 287 11.42 -8.55 -3.20
C VAL A 287 11.22 -9.84 -2.41
N TRP A 288 10.34 -10.75 -2.86
CA TRP A 288 10.14 -12.09 -2.30
C TRP A 288 10.60 -13.18 -3.27
#